data_d1bac647a9e09edd810c3f26553ea9b6
#
_entry.id   d1bac647a9e09edd810c3f26553ea9b6
#
_cell.length_a   1.000
_cell.length_b   1.000
_cell.length_c   1.000
_cell.angle_alpha   90.00
_cell.angle_beta   90.00
_cell.angle_gamma   90.00
#
_symmetry.space_group_name_H-M   'P 1'
#
loop_
_entity.id
_entity.type
_entity.pdbx_description
1 polymer ?
#
loop_
_entity_poly.entity_id
_entity_poly.type
_entity_poly.pdbx_seq_one_letter_code
_entity_poly.pdbx_strand_id
1 'polypeptide(L)'
;MFDLKITDYKGWAKGLKKAGYATDPKYAYRLINLIELYDLYEYDRKGGLKWLENNPNPHQPYIANELVYVVARRGDTFKSLSKELGISSRKLRSYNELPKDYAFRGGEIVYLEKKHKRATKGNIVYVVKPGDSMYTIAQKYGIRLNNLYKLNKMDKDAGVPQAGTILRLR
;
A
#
# COMPACT_ATOMS: atom_id res chain seq x y z
N MET A 1 14.02 -20.94 20.96
CA MET A 1 13.41 -20.24 19.84
C MET A 1 12.87 -21.20 18.77
N PHE A 2 13.45 -22.38 18.63
CA PHE A 2 13.10 -23.36 17.59
C PHE A 2 12.03 -24.39 17.96
N ASP A 3 11.46 -24.29 19.17
CA ASP A 3 10.39 -25.20 19.63
C ASP A 3 8.97 -24.75 19.24
N LEU A 4 8.86 -23.66 18.46
CA LEU A 4 7.58 -23.17 17.97
C LEU A 4 7.10 -24.01 16.79
N LYS A 5 5.79 -24.32 16.78
CA LYS A 5 5.17 -24.95 15.60
C LYS A 5 5.36 -24.04 14.38
N ILE A 6 5.57 -24.65 13.21
CA ILE A 6 5.75 -23.91 11.96
C ILE A 6 4.56 -22.98 11.65
N THR A 7 3.36 -23.37 12.09
CA THR A 7 2.12 -22.60 11.95
C THR A 7 1.95 -21.47 12.98
N ASP A 8 2.84 -21.35 13.98
CA ASP A 8 2.77 -20.27 14.99
C ASP A 8 3.52 -19.02 14.51
N TYR A 9 3.02 -18.41 13.45
CA TYR A 9 3.62 -17.19 12.89
C TYR A 9 3.69 -16.03 13.90
N LYS A 10 2.76 -15.97 14.89
CA LYS A 10 2.78 -14.93 15.94
C LYS A 10 3.95 -15.14 16.89
N GLY A 11 4.18 -16.38 17.29
CA GLY A 11 5.35 -16.76 18.09
C GLY A 11 6.65 -16.49 17.34
N TRP A 12 6.73 -16.85 16.08
CA TRP A 12 7.89 -16.59 15.22
C TRP A 12 8.18 -15.10 15.08
N ALA A 13 7.18 -14.26 14.79
CA ALA A 13 7.36 -12.82 14.65
C ALA A 13 7.90 -12.17 15.94
N LYS A 14 7.38 -12.57 17.10
CA LYS A 14 7.85 -12.10 18.41
C LYS A 14 9.25 -12.62 18.72
N GLY A 15 9.52 -13.88 18.39
CA GLY A 15 10.83 -14.53 18.56
C GLY A 15 11.92 -13.82 17.76
N LEU A 16 11.68 -13.52 16.49
CA LEU A 16 12.58 -12.76 15.63
C LEU A 16 12.90 -11.39 16.22
N LYS A 17 11.87 -10.67 16.71
CA LYS A 17 12.08 -9.38 17.38
C LYS A 17 12.95 -9.51 18.62
N LYS A 18 12.68 -10.51 19.49
CA LYS A 18 13.46 -10.78 20.70
C LYS A 18 14.91 -11.16 20.40
N ALA A 19 15.13 -11.85 19.27
CA ALA A 19 16.47 -12.23 18.80
C ALA A 19 17.26 -11.06 18.18
N GLY A 20 16.70 -9.85 18.13
CA GLY A 20 17.38 -8.67 17.59
C GLY A 20 17.40 -8.58 16.07
N TYR A 21 16.59 -9.40 15.37
CA TYR A 21 16.53 -9.39 13.89
C TYR A 21 16.10 -8.02 13.32
N ALA A 22 15.32 -7.25 14.08
CA ALA A 22 14.90 -5.92 13.67
C ALA A 22 15.01 -4.91 14.81
N THR A 23 15.51 -3.73 14.52
CA THR A 23 15.59 -2.60 15.47
C THR A 23 14.24 -1.94 15.73
N ASP A 24 13.31 -1.97 14.75
CA ASP A 24 11.98 -1.39 14.90
C ASP A 24 11.19 -2.02 16.06
N PRO A 25 10.76 -1.24 17.07
CA PRO A 25 9.94 -1.74 18.18
C PRO A 25 8.64 -2.40 17.75
N LYS A 26 8.06 -1.94 16.61
CA LYS A 26 6.80 -2.43 16.07
C LYS A 26 6.95 -3.56 15.03
N TYR A 27 8.16 -4.06 14.82
CA TYR A 27 8.44 -5.09 13.80
C TYR A 27 7.51 -6.30 13.89
N ALA A 28 7.42 -6.91 15.08
CA ALA A 28 6.59 -8.10 15.27
C ALA A 28 5.10 -7.82 14.96
N TYR A 29 4.59 -6.66 15.39
CA TYR A 29 3.21 -6.24 15.12
C TYR A 29 2.97 -6.04 13.62
N ARG A 30 3.88 -5.35 12.92
CA ARG A 30 3.78 -5.15 11.47
C ARG A 30 3.84 -6.45 10.69
N LEU A 31 4.74 -7.36 11.08
CA LEU A 31 4.85 -8.67 10.45
C LEU A 31 3.58 -9.50 10.64
N ILE A 32 3.04 -9.54 11.86
CA ILE A 32 1.77 -10.23 12.16
C ILE A 32 0.63 -9.64 11.31
N ASN A 33 0.52 -8.31 11.27
CA ASN A 33 -0.51 -7.65 10.47
C ASN A 33 -0.40 -7.97 8.97
N LEU A 34 0.82 -8.04 8.43
CA LEU A 34 1.05 -8.44 7.04
C LEU A 34 0.61 -9.89 6.80
N ILE A 35 1.00 -10.80 7.69
CA ILE A 35 0.61 -12.21 7.60
C ILE A 35 -0.91 -12.36 7.67
N GLU A 36 -1.58 -11.62 8.55
CA GLU A 36 -3.04 -11.64 8.69
C GLU A 36 -3.75 -10.92 7.54
N LEU A 37 -3.21 -9.80 7.05
CA LEU A 37 -3.79 -9.04 5.94
C LEU A 37 -3.81 -9.84 4.63
N TYR A 38 -2.79 -10.66 4.42
CA TYR A 38 -2.63 -11.47 3.22
C TYR A 38 -2.98 -12.96 3.44
N ASP A 39 -3.52 -13.29 4.61
CA ASP A 39 -3.83 -14.66 4.99
C ASP A 39 -2.65 -15.63 4.76
N LEU A 40 -1.40 -15.13 4.93
CA LEU A 40 -0.20 -15.93 4.63
C LEU A 40 -0.10 -17.20 5.49
N TYR A 41 -0.74 -17.23 6.65
CA TYR A 41 -0.84 -18.41 7.50
C TYR A 41 -1.61 -19.58 6.82
N GLU A 42 -2.39 -19.31 5.79
CA GLU A 42 -3.09 -20.36 5.01
C GLU A 42 -2.10 -21.23 4.25
N TYR A 43 -0.91 -20.71 3.88
CA TYR A 43 0.14 -21.49 3.22
C TYR A 43 0.74 -22.57 4.13
N ASP A 44 0.69 -22.37 5.44
CA ASP A 44 1.20 -23.34 6.43
C ASP A 44 0.19 -24.46 6.72
N ARG A 45 -1.04 -24.36 6.17
CA ARG A 45 -2.09 -25.38 6.33
C ARG A 45 -2.02 -26.42 5.24
N LYS A 46 -2.39 -27.68 5.55
CA LYS A 46 -2.57 -28.72 4.54
C LYS A 46 -3.61 -28.25 3.50
N GLY A 47 -3.18 -28.05 2.26
CA GLY A 47 -4.02 -27.54 1.17
C GLY A 47 -3.93 -26.04 0.89
N GLY A 48 -3.10 -25.29 1.61
CA GLY A 48 -2.85 -23.86 1.35
C GLY A 48 -2.29 -23.57 -0.03
N LEU A 49 -1.68 -24.55 -0.67
CA LEU A 49 -1.21 -24.47 -2.07
C LEU A 49 -2.34 -24.35 -3.11
N LYS A 50 -3.59 -24.73 -2.78
CA LYS A 50 -4.72 -24.59 -3.73
C LYS A 50 -4.97 -23.17 -4.18
N TRP A 51 -4.66 -22.18 -3.33
CA TRP A 51 -4.78 -20.78 -3.71
C TRP A 51 -3.73 -20.38 -4.77
N LEU A 52 -2.48 -20.89 -4.64
CA LEU A 52 -1.42 -20.72 -5.67
C LEU A 52 -1.76 -21.39 -6.98
N GLU A 53 -2.39 -22.57 -6.96
CA GLU A 53 -2.86 -23.25 -8.17
C GLU A 53 -3.91 -22.41 -8.90
N ASN A 54 -4.79 -21.73 -8.16
CA ASN A 54 -5.83 -20.86 -8.71
C ASN A 54 -5.34 -19.43 -9.02
N ASN A 55 -4.19 -19.05 -8.51
CA ASN A 55 -3.57 -17.73 -8.73
C ASN A 55 -2.05 -17.88 -8.89
N PRO A 56 -1.59 -18.44 -10.03
CA PRO A 56 -0.19 -18.80 -10.25
C PRO A 56 0.77 -17.60 -10.25
N ASN A 57 0.26 -16.39 -10.33
CA ASN A 57 1.06 -15.17 -10.34
C ASN A 57 0.38 -14.06 -9.54
N PRO A 58 0.33 -14.16 -8.19
CA PRO A 58 -0.30 -13.16 -7.36
C PRO A 58 0.47 -11.83 -7.39
N HIS A 59 -0.24 -10.73 -7.10
CA HIS A 59 0.41 -9.45 -6.90
C HIS A 59 1.25 -9.50 -5.63
N GLN A 60 2.53 -9.12 -5.77
CA GLN A 60 3.42 -8.98 -4.61
C GLN A 60 3.06 -7.72 -3.81
N PRO A 61 2.88 -7.81 -2.51
CA PRO A 61 2.67 -6.65 -1.66
C PRO A 61 4.00 -5.97 -1.32
N TYR A 62 3.96 -4.66 -1.28
CA TYR A 62 5.07 -3.80 -0.88
C TYR A 62 4.61 -2.82 0.19
N ILE A 63 5.56 -2.21 0.91
CA ILE A 63 5.29 -1.16 1.89
C ILE A 63 6.03 0.10 1.48
N ALA A 64 5.27 1.21 1.36
CA ALA A 64 5.83 2.54 1.24
C ALA A 64 4.97 3.53 2.01
N ASN A 65 5.59 4.56 2.57
CA ASN A 65 4.88 5.58 3.36
C ASN A 65 4.06 4.99 4.53
N GLU A 66 4.52 3.90 5.11
CA GLU A 66 3.81 3.14 6.16
C GLU A 66 2.46 2.55 5.69
N LEU A 67 2.26 2.37 4.40
CA LEU A 67 1.08 1.80 3.77
C LEU A 67 1.44 0.61 2.89
N VAL A 68 0.56 -0.39 2.88
CA VAL A 68 0.67 -1.55 2.00
C VAL A 68 0.10 -1.22 0.63
N TYR A 69 0.80 -1.62 -0.42
CA TYR A 69 0.37 -1.45 -1.80
C TYR A 69 0.79 -2.62 -2.67
N VAL A 70 0.16 -2.75 -3.82
CA VAL A 70 0.59 -3.61 -4.93
C VAL A 70 0.85 -2.74 -6.17
N VAL A 71 1.61 -3.27 -7.12
CA VAL A 71 1.83 -2.63 -8.41
C VAL A 71 0.86 -3.26 -9.41
N ALA A 72 -0.03 -2.43 -9.97
CA ALA A 72 -0.99 -2.88 -10.96
C ALA A 72 -0.29 -3.37 -12.23
N ARG A 73 -0.86 -4.37 -12.87
CA ARG A 73 -0.45 -4.89 -14.18
C ARG A 73 -1.36 -4.34 -15.27
N ARG A 74 -0.87 -4.36 -16.48
CA ARG A 74 -1.70 -4.00 -17.64
C ARG A 74 -2.90 -4.94 -17.74
N GLY A 75 -4.09 -4.36 -17.82
CA GLY A 75 -5.35 -5.09 -17.86
C GLY A 75 -5.99 -5.37 -16.51
N ASP A 76 -5.37 -4.98 -15.41
CA ASP A 76 -6.00 -5.03 -14.10
C ASP A 76 -7.21 -4.10 -14.03
N THR A 77 -8.13 -4.50 -13.19
CA THR A 77 -9.32 -3.74 -12.83
C THR A 77 -9.51 -3.80 -11.31
N PHE A 78 -10.26 -2.86 -10.76
CA PHE A 78 -10.62 -2.96 -9.34
C PHE A 78 -11.42 -4.23 -9.02
N LYS A 79 -12.08 -4.83 -10.01
CA LYS A 79 -12.80 -6.09 -9.85
C LYS A 79 -11.84 -7.28 -9.77
N SER A 80 -10.81 -7.34 -10.64
CA SER A 80 -9.81 -8.41 -10.59
C SER A 80 -8.99 -8.34 -9.30
N LEU A 81 -8.48 -7.14 -8.95
CA LEU A 81 -7.74 -6.92 -7.72
C LEU A 81 -8.56 -7.21 -6.46
N SER A 82 -9.86 -6.85 -6.48
CA SER A 82 -10.77 -7.17 -5.36
C SER A 82 -10.94 -8.66 -5.14
N LYS A 83 -11.07 -9.42 -6.23
CA LYS A 83 -11.20 -10.88 -6.17
C LYS A 83 -9.92 -11.54 -5.66
N GLU A 84 -8.78 -11.05 -6.11
CA GLU A 84 -7.47 -11.57 -5.71
C GLU A 84 -7.12 -11.24 -4.26
N LEU A 85 -7.29 -9.97 -3.88
CA LEU A 85 -6.79 -9.44 -2.60
C LEU A 85 -7.80 -9.50 -1.45
N GLY A 86 -9.03 -9.98 -1.69
CA GLY A 86 -10.08 -10.02 -0.66
C GLY A 86 -10.59 -8.66 -0.19
N ILE A 87 -10.16 -7.55 -0.81
CA ILE A 87 -10.56 -6.19 -0.46
C ILE A 87 -11.64 -5.73 -1.44
N SER A 88 -12.79 -5.27 -0.95
CA SER A 88 -13.87 -4.87 -1.86
C SER A 88 -13.44 -3.78 -2.85
N SER A 89 -13.89 -3.85 -4.09
CA SER A 89 -13.58 -2.87 -5.15
C SER A 89 -13.93 -1.44 -4.73
N ARG A 90 -14.99 -1.25 -3.93
CA ARG A 90 -15.37 0.06 -3.38
C ARG A 90 -14.30 0.61 -2.45
N LYS A 91 -13.73 -0.22 -1.57
CA LYS A 91 -12.63 0.18 -0.67
C LYS A 91 -11.38 0.50 -1.47
N LEU A 92 -10.96 -0.39 -2.39
CA LEU A 92 -9.78 -0.15 -3.23
C LEU A 92 -9.88 1.17 -3.99
N ARG A 93 -11.04 1.46 -4.61
CA ARG A 93 -11.28 2.75 -5.30
C ARG A 93 -11.18 3.93 -4.34
N SER A 94 -11.81 3.83 -3.18
CA SER A 94 -11.79 4.90 -2.17
C SER A 94 -10.38 5.17 -1.64
N TYR A 95 -9.56 4.13 -1.45
CA TYR A 95 -8.19 4.26 -0.98
C TYR A 95 -7.29 4.94 -2.02
N ASN A 96 -7.54 4.66 -3.30
CA ASN A 96 -6.76 5.18 -4.42
C ASN A 96 -7.38 6.42 -5.08
N GLU A 97 -8.60 6.83 -4.67
CA GLU A 97 -9.29 8.01 -5.19
C GLU A 97 -9.44 7.98 -6.72
N LEU A 98 -9.78 6.80 -7.27
CA LEU A 98 -9.95 6.53 -8.70
C LEU A 98 -11.39 6.15 -9.03
N PRO A 99 -11.88 6.44 -10.26
CA PRO A 99 -13.23 6.09 -10.70
C PRO A 99 -13.41 4.58 -10.86
N LYS A 100 -14.67 4.15 -10.98
CA LYS A 100 -15.04 2.73 -11.04
C LYS A 100 -14.45 2.00 -12.26
N ASP A 101 -14.43 2.67 -13.36
CA ASP A 101 -14.03 2.21 -14.69
C ASP A 101 -12.59 2.55 -15.04
N TYR A 102 -11.79 2.90 -14.04
CA TYR A 102 -10.37 3.16 -14.24
C TYR A 102 -9.66 1.90 -14.77
N ALA A 103 -8.99 2.06 -15.90
CA ALA A 103 -8.20 1.00 -16.54
C ALA A 103 -6.72 1.20 -16.18
N PHE A 104 -6.14 0.24 -15.48
CA PHE A 104 -4.72 0.25 -15.14
C PHE A 104 -3.86 0.02 -16.39
N ARG A 105 -2.86 0.87 -16.57
CA ARG A 105 -1.89 0.76 -17.67
C ARG A 105 -0.72 -0.15 -17.35
N GLY A 106 -0.54 -0.46 -16.07
CA GLY A 106 0.58 -1.21 -15.52
C GLY A 106 1.65 -0.31 -14.93
N GLY A 107 2.22 -0.74 -13.79
CA GLY A 107 3.21 0.02 -13.03
C GLY A 107 2.65 1.00 -12.02
N GLU A 108 1.32 1.19 -11.97
CA GLU A 108 0.70 2.10 -11.00
C GLU A 108 0.64 1.47 -9.60
N ILE A 109 0.90 2.30 -8.60
CA ILE A 109 0.73 1.93 -7.19
C ILE A 109 -0.77 1.86 -6.86
N VAL A 110 -1.19 0.75 -6.27
CA VAL A 110 -2.55 0.56 -5.75
C VAL A 110 -2.47 0.30 -4.26
N TYR A 111 -2.80 1.30 -3.46
CA TYR A 111 -2.83 1.17 -2.01
C TYR A 111 -3.97 0.25 -1.56
N LEU A 112 -3.66 -0.65 -0.65
CA LEU A 112 -4.59 -1.59 -0.04
C LEU A 112 -5.19 -1.05 1.26
N GLU A 113 -4.71 0.11 1.68
CA GLU A 113 -5.10 0.83 2.88
C GLU A 113 -5.43 2.28 2.57
N LYS A 114 -6.14 2.92 3.51
CA LYS A 114 -6.52 4.32 3.38
C LYS A 114 -5.31 5.23 3.51
N LYS A 115 -5.02 6.03 2.48
CA LYS A 115 -3.93 7.00 2.48
C LYS A 115 -4.01 7.99 3.66
N HIS A 116 -2.87 8.49 4.07
CA HIS A 116 -2.73 9.42 5.18
C HIS A 116 -3.26 10.83 4.86
N LYS A 117 -3.45 11.64 5.87
CA LYS A 117 -3.74 13.07 5.71
C LYS A 117 -2.50 13.90 5.40
N ARG A 118 -1.31 13.38 5.72
CA ARG A 118 0.01 14.04 5.56
C ARG A 118 1.03 12.96 5.25
N ALA A 119 2.14 13.32 4.61
CA ALA A 119 3.24 12.39 4.39
C ALA A 119 3.90 11.92 5.70
N THR A 120 4.66 10.86 5.63
CA THR A 120 5.51 10.38 6.74
C THR A 120 6.53 11.44 7.17
N LYS A 121 7.05 11.33 8.39
CA LYS A 121 7.85 12.39 9.04
C LYS A 121 9.06 12.87 8.23
N GLY A 122 9.67 12.01 7.42
CA GLY A 122 10.83 12.36 6.58
C GLY A 122 10.50 13.17 5.32
N ASN A 123 9.22 13.28 4.94
CA ASN A 123 8.78 13.90 3.70
C ASN A 123 7.98 15.19 4.00
N ILE A 124 8.69 16.31 4.12
CA ILE A 124 8.06 17.59 4.52
C ILE A 124 7.58 18.39 3.31
N VAL A 125 8.41 18.44 2.26
CA VAL A 125 8.14 19.21 1.04
C VAL A 125 8.51 18.40 -0.20
N TYR A 126 7.97 18.80 -1.34
CA TYR A 126 8.27 18.25 -2.65
C TYR A 126 8.38 19.36 -3.69
N VAL A 127 9.40 19.30 -4.52
CA VAL A 127 9.55 20.19 -5.68
C VAL A 127 8.90 19.52 -6.89
N VAL A 128 7.87 20.13 -7.43
CA VAL A 128 7.12 19.63 -8.60
C VAL A 128 8.04 19.47 -9.80
N LYS A 129 7.96 18.34 -10.46
CA LYS A 129 8.73 18.03 -11.67
C LYS A 129 7.85 18.12 -12.93
N PRO A 130 8.44 18.32 -14.11
CA PRO A 130 7.68 18.21 -15.37
C PRO A 130 6.95 16.85 -15.45
N GLY A 131 5.67 16.88 -15.83
CA GLY A 131 4.82 15.69 -15.94
C GLY A 131 4.14 15.24 -14.63
N ASP A 132 4.45 15.87 -13.49
CA ASP A 132 3.73 15.61 -12.25
C ASP A 132 2.29 16.14 -12.30
N SER A 133 1.43 15.52 -11.54
CA SER A 133 0.11 16.02 -11.18
C SER A 133 -0.08 15.95 -9.67
N MET A 134 -1.03 16.70 -9.12
CA MET A 134 -1.38 16.60 -7.71
C MET A 134 -1.72 15.17 -7.31
N TYR A 135 -2.38 14.42 -8.21
CA TYR A 135 -2.70 13.01 -7.99
C TYR A 135 -1.45 12.13 -7.93
N THR A 136 -0.52 12.26 -8.90
CA THR A 136 0.70 11.44 -8.93
C THR A 136 1.59 11.71 -7.71
N ILE A 137 1.69 12.97 -7.28
CA ILE A 137 2.40 13.36 -6.07
C ILE A 137 1.71 12.79 -4.82
N ALA A 138 0.39 12.92 -4.73
CA ALA A 138 -0.40 12.37 -3.61
C ALA A 138 -0.24 10.84 -3.52
N GLN A 139 -0.26 10.15 -4.66
CA GLN A 139 -0.08 8.71 -4.76
C GLN A 139 1.34 8.30 -4.34
N LYS A 140 2.36 9.01 -4.82
CA LYS A 140 3.76 8.75 -4.48
C LYS A 140 4.05 8.83 -2.98
N TYR A 141 3.43 9.77 -2.27
CA TYR A 141 3.66 10.01 -0.85
C TYR A 141 2.58 9.44 0.08
N GLY A 142 1.65 8.67 -0.45
CA GLY A 142 0.59 8.04 0.34
C GLY A 142 -0.35 9.05 1.01
N ILE A 143 -0.56 10.21 0.40
CA ILE A 143 -1.40 11.29 0.92
C ILE A 143 -2.74 11.27 0.18
N ARG A 144 -3.85 11.56 0.86
CA ARG A 144 -5.13 11.80 0.20
C ARG A 144 -5.06 13.08 -0.64
N LEU A 145 -5.52 13.00 -1.88
CA LEU A 145 -5.47 14.11 -2.83
C LEU A 145 -6.06 15.40 -2.26
N ASN A 146 -7.26 15.32 -1.67
CA ASN A 146 -7.90 16.47 -1.01
C ASN A 146 -7.07 17.07 0.12
N ASN A 147 -6.29 16.26 0.82
CA ASN A 147 -5.44 16.76 1.90
C ASN A 147 -4.20 17.44 1.35
N LEU A 148 -3.64 16.96 0.22
CA LEU A 148 -2.53 17.61 -0.44
C LEU A 148 -2.92 19.03 -0.92
N TYR A 149 -4.10 19.18 -1.54
CA TYR A 149 -4.64 20.51 -1.88
C TYR A 149 -4.76 21.42 -0.66
N LYS A 150 -5.39 20.92 0.42
CA LYS A 150 -5.57 21.71 1.67
C LYS A 150 -4.25 22.13 2.32
N LEU A 151 -3.24 21.25 2.34
CA LEU A 151 -1.92 21.55 2.89
C LEU A 151 -1.25 22.72 2.15
N ASN A 152 -1.57 22.89 0.86
CA ASN A 152 -1.00 23.91 0.00
C ASN A 152 -1.94 25.12 -0.23
N LYS A 153 -3.07 25.17 0.46
CA LYS A 153 -4.09 26.24 0.30
C LYS A 153 -4.55 26.39 -1.16
N MET A 154 -4.64 25.28 -1.88
CA MET A 154 -5.05 25.23 -3.29
C MET A 154 -6.48 24.71 -3.40
N ASP A 155 -7.23 25.27 -4.33
CA ASP A 155 -8.54 24.74 -4.72
C ASP A 155 -8.37 23.46 -5.55
N LYS A 156 -9.37 22.57 -5.50
CA LYS A 156 -9.34 21.31 -6.25
C LYS A 156 -9.30 21.51 -7.77
N ASP A 157 -9.86 22.62 -8.23
CA ASP A 157 -9.92 23.01 -9.63
C ASP A 157 -8.70 23.87 -10.03
N ALA A 158 -7.81 24.16 -9.09
CA ALA A 158 -6.51 24.75 -9.41
C ALA A 158 -5.75 23.79 -10.32
N GLY A 159 -5.32 24.30 -11.45
CA GLY A 159 -4.55 23.52 -12.43
C GLY A 159 -3.32 22.83 -11.82
N VAL A 160 -2.62 22.07 -12.63
CA VAL A 160 -1.37 21.41 -12.21
C VAL A 160 -0.35 22.48 -11.81
N PRO A 161 0.28 22.39 -10.64
CA PRO A 161 1.33 23.32 -10.25
C PRO A 161 2.47 23.31 -11.27
N GLN A 162 3.06 24.46 -11.53
CA GLN A 162 4.20 24.57 -12.44
C GLN A 162 5.41 23.79 -11.88
N ALA A 163 6.22 23.23 -12.77
CA ALA A 163 7.49 22.62 -12.39
C ALA A 163 8.35 23.64 -11.61
N GLY A 164 9.00 23.19 -10.54
CA GLY A 164 9.73 24.04 -9.61
C GLY A 164 8.91 24.54 -8.42
N THR A 165 7.57 24.45 -8.45
CA THR A 165 6.72 24.79 -7.30
C THR A 165 7.04 23.89 -6.10
N ILE A 166 7.17 24.47 -4.92
CA ILE A 166 7.38 23.73 -3.68
C ILE A 166 6.03 23.43 -3.03
N LEU A 167 5.67 22.16 -2.92
CA LEU A 167 4.47 21.72 -2.24
C LEU A 167 4.79 21.21 -0.82
N ARG A 168 3.94 21.58 0.12
CA ARG A 168 3.94 21.00 1.46
C ARG A 168 3.28 19.62 1.41
N LEU A 169 3.94 18.63 2.00
CA LEU A 169 3.43 17.26 2.13
C LEU A 169 2.99 16.95 3.57
N ARG A 170 3.39 17.82 4.52
CA ARG A 170 3.13 17.62 5.95
C ARG A 170 2.78 18.91 6.68
#